data_1e9aaf4f0b12da3f844e21c96e9ce870
#
_entry.id   1e9aaf4f0b12da3f844e21c96e9ce870
#
_cell.length_a   1.000
_cell.length_b   1.000
_cell.length_c   1.000
_cell.angle_alpha   90.00
_cell.angle_beta   90.00
_cell.angle_gamma   90.00
#
_symmetry.space_group_name_H-M   'P 1'
#
loop_
_entity.id
_entity.type
_entity.pdbx_description
1 polymer ?
#
loop_
_entity_poly.entity_id
_entity_poly.type
_entity_poly.pdbx_seq_one_letter_code
_entity_poly.pdbx_strand_id
1 'polypeptide(L)' 'MISQDRATRIARAHACEQCGEYNYKRLVVKPATDADRTELGETWHAFKTCGVCGMEHEMGIDDEGEIVYVT' A
#
# COMPACT_ATOMS: atom_id res chain seq x y z
N MET A 1 -11.76 -1.58 11.76
CA MET A 1 -11.33 -1.45 10.34
C MET A 1 -10.95 0.00 10.05
N ILE A 2 -9.82 0.23 9.41
CA ILE A 2 -9.40 1.60 9.08
C ILE A 2 -10.09 2.09 7.81
N SER A 3 -10.16 3.41 7.65
CA SER A 3 -10.74 4.04 6.46
C SER A 3 -9.76 3.99 5.29
N GLN A 4 -10.28 4.22 4.07
CA GLN A 4 -9.45 4.33 2.88
C GLN A 4 -8.46 5.49 3.00
N ASP A 5 -8.88 6.61 3.58
CA ASP A 5 -8.00 7.76 3.79
C ASP A 5 -6.82 7.41 4.69
N ARG A 6 -7.08 6.67 5.75
CA ARG A 6 -6.02 6.24 6.65
C ARG A 6 -5.07 5.26 5.96
N ALA A 7 -5.62 4.30 5.22
CA ALA A 7 -4.81 3.36 4.44
C ALA A 7 -3.93 4.09 3.42
N THR A 8 -4.48 5.11 2.77
CA THR A 8 -3.73 5.94 1.81
C THR A 8 -2.57 6.66 2.50
N ARG A 9 -2.81 7.21 3.70
CA ARG A 9 -1.75 7.88 4.46
C ARG A 9 -0.66 6.90 4.88
N ILE A 10 -1.04 5.70 5.29
CA ILE A 10 -0.08 4.66 5.66
C ILE A 10 0.78 4.27 4.46
N ALA A 11 0.15 4.05 3.31
CA ALA A 11 0.86 3.70 2.08
C ALA A 11 1.80 4.82 1.65
N ARG A 12 1.38 6.08 1.77
CA ARG A 12 2.19 7.23 1.39
C ARG A 12 3.37 7.43 2.33
N ALA A 13 3.22 7.07 3.59
CA ALA A 13 4.27 7.22 4.59
C ALA A 13 5.35 6.14 4.48
N HIS A 14 5.13 5.09 3.70
CA HIS A 14 6.12 4.05 3.47
C HIS A 14 7.03 4.44 2.31
N ALA A 15 8.34 4.50 2.56
CA ALA A 15 9.32 4.88 1.56
C ALA A 15 9.40 3.86 0.42
N CYS A 16 9.83 4.31 -0.76
CA CYS A 16 10.12 3.42 -1.87
C CYS A 16 11.21 2.42 -1.48
N GLU A 17 10.96 1.14 -1.69
CA GLU A 17 11.91 0.08 -1.34
C GLU A 17 13.20 0.15 -2.16
N GLN A 18 13.13 0.75 -3.35
CA GLN A 18 14.28 0.82 -4.25
C GLN A 18 15.19 2.01 -3.95
N CYS A 19 14.63 3.21 -3.78
CA CYS A 19 15.43 4.42 -3.63
C CYS A 19 15.26 5.15 -2.29
N GLY A 20 14.31 4.72 -1.46
CA GLY A 20 14.07 5.31 -0.15
C GLY A 20 13.33 6.63 -0.16
N GLU A 21 12.80 7.05 -1.29
CA GLU A 21 12.07 8.30 -1.40
C GLU A 21 10.59 8.13 -1.09
N TYR A 22 9.96 9.22 -0.65
CA TYR A 22 8.52 9.23 -0.31
C TYR A 22 7.67 9.87 -1.40
N ASN A 23 8.24 10.25 -2.50
CA ASN A 23 7.57 10.98 -3.56
C ASN A 23 6.97 10.02 -4.59
N TYR A 24 5.65 9.81 -4.51
CA TYR A 24 4.96 8.91 -5.41
C TYR A 24 4.18 9.71 -6.46
N LYS A 25 4.39 9.41 -7.73
CA LYS A 25 3.63 10.03 -8.82
C LYS A 25 2.27 9.38 -9.02
N ARG A 26 2.09 8.18 -8.47
CA ARG A 26 0.81 7.49 -8.53
C ARG A 26 0.64 6.66 -7.25
N LEU A 27 -0.51 6.81 -6.63
CA LEU A 27 -0.87 6.05 -5.43
C LEU A 27 -2.36 5.74 -5.51
N VAL A 28 -2.69 4.45 -5.57
CA VAL A 28 -4.08 3.98 -5.64
C VAL A 28 -4.29 2.98 -4.52
N VAL A 29 -5.32 3.20 -3.70
CA VAL A 29 -5.70 2.30 -2.61
C VAL A 29 -7.10 1.80 -2.88
N LYS A 30 -7.27 0.49 -2.93
CA LYS A 30 -8.54 -0.18 -3.22
C LYS A 30 -8.87 -1.19 -2.13
N PRO A 31 -10.16 -1.49 -1.90
CA PRO A 31 -10.51 -2.60 -1.03
C PRO A 31 -9.91 -3.91 -1.56
N ALA A 32 -9.40 -4.73 -0.67
CA ALA A 32 -8.87 -6.04 -1.04
C ALA A 32 -10.02 -6.94 -1.52
N THR A 33 -9.69 -7.88 -2.42
CA THR A 33 -10.65 -8.90 -2.83
C THR A 33 -10.89 -9.87 -1.68
N ASP A 34 -11.97 -10.66 -1.75
CA ASP A 34 -12.26 -11.66 -0.72
C ASP A 34 -11.13 -12.70 -0.62
N ALA A 35 -10.56 -13.08 -1.76
CA ALA A 35 -9.43 -14.03 -1.79
C ALA A 35 -8.21 -13.43 -1.09
N ASP A 36 -7.90 -12.17 -1.36
CA ASP A 36 -6.75 -11.50 -0.75
C ASP A 36 -6.94 -11.31 0.75
N ARG A 37 -8.17 -11.00 1.19
CA ARG A 37 -8.47 -10.91 2.62
C ARG A 37 -8.22 -12.22 3.34
N THR A 38 -8.62 -13.32 2.71
CA THR A 38 -8.48 -14.65 3.28
C THR A 38 -7.04 -15.14 3.26
N GLU A 39 -6.35 -14.98 2.14
CA GLU A 39 -5.01 -15.53 1.95
C GLU A 39 -3.91 -14.65 2.49
N LEU A 40 -4.04 -13.33 2.32
CA LEU A 40 -2.99 -12.37 2.67
C LEU A 40 -3.29 -11.59 3.95
N GLY A 41 -4.53 -11.63 4.42
CA GLY A 41 -4.93 -10.90 5.62
C GLY A 41 -5.03 -9.39 5.42
N GLU A 42 -5.07 -8.92 4.18
CA GLU A 42 -5.17 -7.50 3.90
C GLU A 42 -6.62 -7.04 3.80
N THR A 43 -6.87 -5.80 4.22
CA THR A 43 -8.16 -5.13 4.07
C THR A 43 -8.11 -4.16 2.91
N TRP A 44 -6.98 -3.49 2.74
CA TRP A 44 -6.73 -2.53 1.66
C TRP A 44 -5.51 -2.95 0.87
N HIS A 45 -5.60 -2.79 -0.45
CA HIS A 45 -4.50 -3.10 -1.36
C HIS A 45 -4.05 -1.80 -2.01
N ALA A 46 -2.76 -1.48 -1.90
CA ALA A 46 -2.20 -0.24 -2.41
C ALA A 46 -1.25 -0.52 -3.57
N PHE A 47 -1.39 0.29 -4.62
CA PHE A 47 -0.46 0.32 -5.76
C PHE A 47 0.24 1.66 -5.74
N LYS A 48 1.57 1.66 -5.78
CA LYS A 48 2.37 2.88 -5.75
C LYS A 48 3.38 2.87 -6.88
N THR A 49 3.55 4.03 -7.53
CA THR A 49 4.62 4.22 -8.50
C THR A 49 5.50 5.35 -8.00
N CYS A 50 6.77 5.05 -7.76
CA CYS A 50 7.72 6.04 -7.28
C CYS A 50 7.94 7.13 -8.33
N GLY A 51 7.89 8.40 -7.92
CA GLY A 51 8.13 9.54 -8.81
C GLY A 51 9.60 9.82 -9.06
N VAL A 52 10.49 9.15 -8.34
CA VAL A 52 11.95 9.35 -8.46
C VAL A 52 12.58 8.27 -9.31
N CYS A 53 12.39 7.00 -8.96
CA CYS A 53 13.02 5.89 -9.69
C CYS A 53 12.09 5.16 -10.65
N GLY A 54 10.79 5.45 -10.62
CA GLY A 54 9.81 4.82 -11.51
C GLY A 54 9.38 3.41 -11.13
N MET A 55 9.87 2.87 -10.02
CA MET A 55 9.51 1.52 -9.58
C MET A 55 8.06 1.45 -9.13
N GLU A 56 7.41 0.34 -9.46
CA GLU A 56 6.06 0.06 -9.02
C GLU A 56 6.10 -0.90 -7.83
N HIS A 57 5.29 -0.59 -6.83
CA HIS A 57 5.20 -1.41 -5.61
C HIS A 57 3.75 -1.69 -5.28
N GLU A 58 3.51 -2.82 -4.66
CA GLU A 58 2.22 -3.18 -4.10
C GLU A 58 2.38 -3.46 -2.62
N MET A 59 1.37 -3.11 -1.84
CA MET A 59 1.37 -3.43 -0.41
C MET A 59 -0.03 -3.76 0.07
N GLY A 60 -0.11 -4.60 1.09
CA GLY A 60 -1.36 -4.90 1.76
C GLY A 60 -1.38 -4.28 3.15
N ILE A 61 -2.53 -3.76 3.55
CA ILE A 61 -2.74 -3.14 4.85
C ILE A 61 -3.94 -3.81 5.50
N ASP A 62 -3.79 -4.25 6.75
CA ASP A 62 -4.86 -4.96 7.45
C ASP A 62 -5.84 -4.01 8.16
N ASP A 63 -6.79 -4.59 8.90
CA ASP A 63 -7.83 -3.85 9.62
C ASP A 63 -7.27 -2.92 10.69
N GLU A 64 -6.09 -3.20 11.20
CA GLU A 64 -5.45 -2.44 12.27
C GLU A 64 -4.49 -1.39 11.74
N GLY A 65 -4.30 -1.33 10.43
CA GLY A 65 -3.37 -0.37 9.82
C GLY A 65 -1.95 -0.90 9.72
N GLU A 66 -1.75 -2.19 9.92
CA GLU A 66 -0.42 -2.80 9.78
C GLU A 66 -0.16 -3.19 8.33
N ILE A 67 1.08 -3.01 7.90
CA ILE A 67 1.50 -3.44 6.57
C ILE A 67 1.81 -4.93 6.64
N VAL A 68 1.05 -5.74 5.90
CA VAL A 68 1.21 -7.19 5.94
C VAL A 68 2.20 -7.71 4.91
N TYR A 69 2.42 -6.97 3.83
CA TYR A 69 3.47 -7.27 2.86
C TYR A 69 3.75 -6.06 1.98
N VAL A 70 4.93 -6.03 1.38
CA VAL A 70 5.34 -5.06 0.35
C VAL A 70 6.10 -5.83 -0.73
N THR A 71 5.78 -5.55 -1.99
CA THR A 71 6.50 -6.18 -3.12
C THR A 71 7.23 -5.15 -3.96
#